data_d03224f31b1a57d4efd1ac92c25deb63
#
_entry.id   d03224f31b1a57d4efd1ac92c25deb63
#
_cell.length_a   1.000
_cell.length_b   1.000
_cell.length_c   1.000
_cell.angle_alpha   90.00
_cell.angle_beta   90.00
_cell.angle_gamma   90.00
#
_symmetry.space_group_name_H-M   'P 1'
#
loop_
_entity.id
_entity.type
_entity.pdbx_description
1 polymer ?
#
loop_
_entity_poly.entity_id
_entity_poly.type
_entity_poly.pdbx_seq_one_letter_code
_entity_poly.pdbx_strand_id
1 'polypeptide(L)'
;MKRILLGKTMNTRDLGGFPCPSGYTRHLRLLRSDRPKGLGKEDISFLISNNITTVIDLRNDMEVENTPNELESIEGFRYVRCPMFADGRIPQTQPDMVPAYLKLATTPDIISPVLLTIAQAKGGVLFHCTAGKDRTGVVAAVMLMLAGVPKADIMADYTATNAYLLENYRSIMRNNPEFPFFLTKADISYIEGFLCAFDKKYPDMQSYIKDMGLSEKEGRAAAGKLTDK
;
A
#
# COMPACT_ATOMS: atom_id res chain seq x y z
N MET A 1 3.33 -14.06 2.25
CA MET A 1 3.41 -13.08 1.11
C MET A 1 3.62 -13.83 -0.18
N LYS A 2 2.79 -13.60 -1.20
CA LYS A 2 2.90 -14.24 -2.52
C LYS A 2 3.00 -13.15 -3.60
N ARG A 3 4.09 -13.16 -4.40
CA ARG A 3 4.23 -12.31 -5.57
C ARG A 3 3.22 -12.72 -6.64
N ILE A 4 2.63 -11.73 -7.32
CA ILE A 4 1.69 -11.92 -8.42
C ILE A 4 2.30 -11.24 -9.65
N LEU A 5 2.40 -12.00 -10.74
CA LEU A 5 2.80 -11.44 -12.03
C LEU A 5 1.54 -10.88 -12.68
N LEU A 6 1.48 -9.59 -12.85
CA LEU A 6 0.33 -8.85 -13.37
C LEU A 6 0.82 -7.84 -14.41
N GLY A 7 0.66 -8.15 -15.68
CA GLY A 7 1.15 -7.32 -16.77
C GLY A 7 2.64 -7.02 -16.64
N LYS A 8 2.98 -5.73 -16.73
CA LYS A 8 4.35 -5.23 -16.58
C LYS A 8 4.61 -4.66 -15.18
N THR A 9 3.79 -5.02 -14.18
CA THR A 9 4.07 -4.64 -12.79
C THR A 9 5.24 -5.44 -12.23
N MET A 10 5.98 -4.82 -11.33
CA MET A 10 7.16 -5.44 -10.73
C MET A 10 6.97 -5.76 -9.25
N ASN A 11 6.14 -4.97 -8.56
CA ASN A 11 6.02 -4.97 -7.11
C ASN A 11 4.67 -5.49 -6.60
N THR A 12 3.87 -6.12 -7.48
CA THR A 12 2.55 -6.64 -7.12
C THR A 12 2.66 -7.90 -6.27
N ARG A 13 1.96 -7.91 -5.13
CA ARG A 13 1.87 -9.05 -4.21
C ARG A 13 0.65 -9.02 -3.32
N ASP A 14 0.31 -10.21 -2.84
CA ASP A 14 -0.80 -10.46 -1.91
C ASP A 14 -0.35 -10.21 -0.46
N LEU A 15 -1.19 -9.55 0.33
CA LEU A 15 -1.02 -9.39 1.77
C LEU A 15 -1.64 -10.56 2.58
N GLY A 16 -2.00 -11.65 1.91
CA GLY A 16 -2.42 -12.90 2.54
C GLY A 16 -1.26 -13.77 3.01
N GLY A 17 -1.55 -14.65 3.98
CA GLY A 17 -0.62 -15.66 4.49
C GLY A 17 0.35 -15.16 5.58
N PHE A 18 0.15 -13.98 6.15
CA PHE A 18 0.90 -13.54 7.33
C PHE A 18 0.25 -14.08 8.61
N PRO A 19 1.04 -14.48 9.62
CA PRO A 19 0.48 -14.88 10.90
C PRO A 19 -0.24 -13.68 11.56
N CYS A 20 -1.38 -13.96 12.18
CA CYS A 20 -2.15 -12.98 12.93
C CYS A 20 -2.96 -13.69 14.03
N PRO A 21 -3.56 -12.98 15.00
CA PRO A 21 -4.30 -13.62 16.11
C PRO A 21 -5.46 -14.53 15.70
N SER A 22 -6.03 -14.33 14.49
CA SER A 22 -7.07 -15.21 13.92
C SER A 22 -6.53 -16.37 13.07
N GLY A 23 -5.23 -16.63 13.08
CA GLY A 23 -4.55 -17.63 12.26
C GLY A 23 -3.65 -16.99 11.23
N TYR A 24 -4.12 -16.82 10.02
CA TYR A 24 -3.37 -16.19 8.92
C TYR A 24 -4.23 -15.16 8.18
N THR A 25 -3.60 -14.10 7.68
CA THR A 25 -4.27 -13.13 6.82
C THR A 25 -4.79 -13.80 5.55
N ARG A 26 -6.00 -13.41 5.12
CA ARG A 26 -6.71 -14.01 3.98
C ARG A 26 -6.06 -13.65 2.65
N HIS A 27 -5.90 -14.66 1.81
CA HIS A 27 -5.37 -14.48 0.47
C HIS A 27 -6.35 -13.75 -0.46
N LEU A 28 -5.79 -13.00 -1.43
CA LEU A 28 -6.51 -12.33 -2.51
C LEU A 28 -7.60 -11.34 -2.02
N ARG A 29 -7.38 -10.79 -0.81
CA ARG A 29 -8.24 -9.74 -0.26
C ARG A 29 -7.65 -8.36 -0.41
N LEU A 30 -6.35 -8.24 -0.18
CA LEU A 30 -5.61 -6.99 -0.39
C LEU A 30 -4.35 -7.27 -1.19
N LEU A 31 -4.28 -6.70 -2.37
CA LEU A 31 -3.09 -6.70 -3.22
C LEU A 31 -2.45 -5.32 -3.18
N ARG A 32 -1.17 -5.27 -2.89
CA ARG A 32 -0.37 -4.06 -3.09
C ARG A 32 0.40 -4.13 -4.39
N SER A 33 0.59 -2.97 -5.07
CA SER A 33 1.24 -2.94 -6.38
C SER A 33 1.98 -1.63 -6.62
N ASP A 34 2.91 -1.64 -7.57
CA ASP A 34 3.26 -0.47 -8.39
C ASP A 34 2.10 -0.20 -9.37
N ARG A 35 2.18 0.92 -10.11
CA ARG A 35 1.12 1.29 -11.06
C ARG A 35 0.83 0.14 -12.04
N PRO A 36 -0.40 -0.37 -12.11
CA PRO A 36 -0.81 -1.35 -13.11
C PRO A 36 -0.57 -0.80 -14.52
N LYS A 37 0.13 -1.60 -15.34
CA LYS A 37 0.48 -1.25 -16.71
C LYS A 37 0.74 -2.51 -17.54
N GLY A 38 0.42 -2.42 -18.85
CA GLY A 38 0.62 -3.52 -19.80
C GLY A 38 -0.20 -4.75 -19.45
N LEU A 39 -1.43 -4.54 -18.98
CA LEU A 39 -2.34 -5.61 -18.56
C LEU A 39 -2.93 -6.30 -19.77
N GLY A 40 -2.81 -7.62 -19.83
CA GLY A 40 -3.47 -8.46 -20.82
C GLY A 40 -4.86 -8.92 -20.37
N LYS A 41 -5.59 -9.57 -21.27
CA LYS A 41 -6.92 -10.14 -20.96
C LYS A 41 -6.87 -11.16 -19.81
N GLU A 42 -5.79 -11.92 -19.71
CA GLU A 42 -5.58 -12.89 -18.65
C GLU A 42 -5.41 -12.25 -17.28
N ASP A 43 -4.72 -11.10 -17.22
CA ASP A 43 -4.54 -10.33 -15.99
C ASP A 43 -5.88 -9.79 -15.48
N ILE A 44 -6.68 -9.23 -16.39
CA ILE A 44 -8.03 -8.74 -16.10
C ILE A 44 -8.93 -9.89 -15.62
N SER A 45 -8.92 -11.01 -16.34
CA SER A 45 -9.68 -12.21 -15.97
C SER A 45 -9.24 -12.76 -14.61
N PHE A 46 -7.95 -12.76 -14.32
CA PHE A 46 -7.44 -13.15 -13.00
C PHE A 46 -7.99 -12.27 -11.89
N LEU A 47 -7.96 -10.94 -12.04
CA LEU A 47 -8.47 -10.02 -11.04
C LEU A 47 -9.98 -10.22 -10.81
N ILE A 48 -10.77 -10.29 -11.88
CA ILE A 48 -12.23 -10.43 -11.82
C ILE A 48 -12.62 -11.78 -11.22
N SER A 49 -12.02 -12.89 -11.69
CA SER A 49 -12.35 -14.24 -11.21
C SER A 49 -11.98 -14.47 -9.74
N ASN A 50 -11.01 -13.71 -9.22
CA ASN A 50 -10.66 -13.71 -7.81
C ASN A 50 -11.42 -12.62 -7.01
N ASN A 51 -12.44 -12.01 -7.62
CA ASN A 51 -13.25 -10.96 -7.01
C ASN A 51 -12.45 -9.74 -6.53
N ILE A 52 -11.32 -9.41 -7.20
CA ILE A 52 -10.52 -8.21 -6.92
C ILE A 52 -11.05 -7.12 -7.85
N THR A 53 -12.05 -6.39 -7.38
CA THR A 53 -12.85 -5.48 -8.20
C THR A 53 -12.76 -4.02 -7.78
N THR A 54 -12.03 -3.72 -6.71
CA THR A 54 -11.77 -2.34 -6.29
C THR A 54 -10.30 -2.00 -6.49
N VAL A 55 -10.04 -0.87 -7.13
CA VAL A 55 -8.70 -0.35 -7.38
C VAL A 55 -8.56 1.00 -6.66
N ILE A 56 -7.57 1.13 -5.80
CA ILE A 56 -7.28 2.40 -5.11
C ILE A 56 -5.97 2.96 -5.65
N ASP A 57 -6.05 4.15 -6.24
CA ASP A 57 -4.89 4.89 -6.72
C ASP A 57 -4.48 5.97 -5.71
N LEU A 58 -3.29 5.80 -5.13
CA LEU A 58 -2.74 6.67 -4.09
C LEU A 58 -1.92 7.84 -4.68
N ARG A 59 -1.85 7.96 -6.00
CA ARG A 59 -1.07 8.98 -6.70
C ARG A 59 -1.79 10.33 -6.71
N ASN A 60 -1.02 11.40 -6.83
CA ASN A 60 -1.58 12.75 -7.01
C ASN A 60 -2.08 12.96 -8.45
N ASP A 61 -2.72 14.10 -8.71
CA ASP A 61 -3.33 14.43 -10.00
C ASP A 61 -2.29 14.45 -11.11
N MET A 62 -1.16 15.12 -10.91
CA MET A 62 -0.09 15.24 -11.89
C MET A 62 0.49 13.86 -12.29
N GLU A 63 0.66 12.95 -11.33
CA GLU A 63 1.13 11.59 -11.63
C GLU A 63 0.11 10.79 -12.46
N VAL A 64 -1.18 10.99 -12.22
CA VAL A 64 -2.25 10.29 -12.96
C VAL A 64 -2.42 10.89 -14.34
N GLU A 65 -2.40 12.21 -14.49
CA GLU A 65 -2.47 12.90 -15.79
C GLU A 65 -1.32 12.48 -16.71
N ASN A 66 -0.10 12.42 -16.17
CA ASN A 66 1.07 11.99 -16.94
C ASN A 66 1.06 10.50 -17.30
N THR A 67 0.47 9.67 -16.44
CA THR A 67 0.44 8.21 -16.63
C THR A 67 -0.87 7.62 -16.12
N PRO A 68 -1.96 7.67 -16.89
CA PRO A 68 -3.27 7.12 -16.49
C PRO A 68 -3.21 5.66 -16.06
N ASN A 69 -4.19 5.24 -15.25
CA ASN A 69 -4.32 3.85 -14.81
C ASN A 69 -5.13 3.06 -15.84
N GLU A 70 -4.61 1.94 -16.30
CA GLU A 70 -5.30 1.11 -17.29
C GLU A 70 -6.61 0.50 -16.77
N LEU A 71 -6.73 0.28 -15.44
CA LEU A 71 -7.94 -0.29 -14.83
C LEU A 71 -9.08 0.73 -14.64
N GLU A 72 -8.84 2.03 -14.85
CA GLU A 72 -9.84 3.07 -14.66
C GLU A 72 -11.02 2.95 -15.63
N SER A 73 -10.72 2.57 -16.87
CA SER A 73 -11.71 2.46 -17.95
C SER A 73 -12.22 1.04 -18.22
N ILE A 74 -11.76 0.05 -17.44
CA ILE A 74 -12.16 -1.34 -17.66
C ILE A 74 -13.41 -1.66 -16.85
N GLU A 75 -14.44 -2.14 -17.54
CA GLU A 75 -15.69 -2.59 -16.91
C GLU A 75 -15.42 -3.70 -15.88
N GLY A 76 -16.16 -3.67 -14.76
CA GLY A 76 -16.00 -4.61 -13.65
C GLY A 76 -15.10 -4.11 -12.52
N PHE A 77 -14.41 -2.98 -12.70
CA PHE A 77 -13.62 -2.36 -11.65
C PHE A 77 -14.25 -1.07 -11.12
N ARG A 78 -14.27 -0.94 -9.79
CA ARG A 78 -14.49 0.32 -9.10
C ARG A 78 -13.13 0.98 -8.87
N TYR A 79 -12.80 1.95 -9.70
CA TYR A 79 -11.61 2.76 -9.54
C TYR A 79 -11.88 3.92 -8.59
N VAL A 80 -11.02 4.10 -7.59
CA VAL A 80 -11.15 5.14 -6.56
C VAL A 80 -9.82 5.85 -6.39
N ARG A 81 -9.83 7.15 -6.51
CA ARG A 81 -8.67 7.99 -6.24
C ARG A 81 -8.65 8.39 -4.77
N CYS A 82 -7.54 8.04 -4.09
CA CYS A 82 -7.26 8.44 -2.72
C CYS A 82 -5.84 9.02 -2.67
N PRO A 83 -5.60 10.25 -3.15
CA PRO A 83 -4.27 10.82 -3.22
C PRO A 83 -3.62 10.88 -1.84
N MET A 84 -2.48 10.22 -1.67
CA MET A 84 -1.69 10.27 -0.44
C MET A 84 -0.50 11.21 -0.64
N PHE A 85 -0.71 12.49 -0.34
CA PHE A 85 0.30 13.51 -0.55
C PHE A 85 0.30 14.51 0.60
N ALA A 86 1.28 14.38 1.49
CA ALA A 86 1.46 15.31 2.58
C ALA A 86 2.28 16.52 2.09
N ASP A 87 1.67 17.70 1.99
CA ASP A 87 2.28 19.00 1.67
C ASP A 87 2.92 19.12 0.27
N GLY A 88 2.67 18.23 -0.65
CA GLY A 88 3.25 18.32 -1.98
C GLY A 88 4.78 18.09 -2.03
N ARG A 89 5.40 17.68 -0.92
CA ARG A 89 6.86 17.52 -0.85
C ARG A 89 7.28 16.07 -0.80
N ILE A 90 8.16 15.70 -1.72
CA ILE A 90 8.91 14.45 -1.64
C ILE A 90 9.97 14.61 -0.54
N PRO A 91 10.23 13.60 0.30
CA PRO A 91 11.36 13.63 1.24
C PRO A 91 12.64 14.05 0.53
N GLN A 92 13.35 15.05 1.08
CA GLN A 92 14.54 15.61 0.45
C GLN A 92 15.81 14.91 0.95
N THR A 93 15.71 14.33 2.14
CA THR A 93 16.82 13.61 2.78
C THR A 93 16.33 12.29 3.35
N GLN A 94 17.27 11.38 3.63
CA GLN A 94 16.94 10.10 4.25
C GLN A 94 16.25 10.24 5.63
N PRO A 95 16.66 11.15 6.54
CA PRO A 95 15.94 11.38 7.80
C PRO A 95 14.49 11.80 7.65
N ASP A 96 14.10 12.41 6.53
CA ASP A 96 12.71 12.84 6.30
C ASP A 96 11.75 11.67 6.04
N MET A 97 12.27 10.47 5.74
CA MET A 97 11.43 9.32 5.36
C MET A 97 10.48 8.88 6.47
N VAL A 98 10.97 8.75 7.70
CA VAL A 98 10.16 8.32 8.85
C VAL A 98 9.06 9.34 9.20
N PRO A 99 9.36 10.65 9.34
CA PRO A 99 8.34 11.67 9.51
C PRO A 99 7.29 11.68 8.39
N ALA A 100 7.72 11.52 7.13
CA ALA A 100 6.80 11.48 5.99
C ALA A 100 5.85 10.27 6.07
N TYR A 101 6.35 9.09 6.40
CA TYR A 101 5.51 7.89 6.56
C TYR A 101 4.52 8.05 7.72
N LEU A 102 4.99 8.58 8.85
CA LEU A 102 4.12 8.83 9.99
C LEU A 102 3.01 9.83 9.62
N LYS A 103 3.35 10.90 8.92
CA LYS A 103 2.38 11.90 8.46
C LYS A 103 1.34 11.28 7.50
N LEU A 104 1.76 10.47 6.53
CA LEU A 104 0.84 9.76 5.63
C LEU A 104 -0.13 8.86 6.39
N ALA A 105 0.33 8.17 7.43
CA ALA A 105 -0.47 7.24 8.21
C ALA A 105 -1.35 7.91 9.27
N THR A 106 -1.01 9.13 9.72
CA THR A 106 -1.65 9.76 10.89
C THR A 106 -2.32 11.10 10.60
N THR A 107 -2.53 11.41 9.33
CA THR A 107 -3.33 12.56 8.89
C THR A 107 -4.68 12.04 8.39
N PRO A 108 -5.79 12.35 9.08
CA PRO A 108 -7.13 11.83 8.75
C PRO A 108 -7.51 12.04 7.29
N ASP A 109 -7.35 13.23 6.75
CA ASP A 109 -7.71 13.54 5.35
C ASP A 109 -6.92 12.74 4.31
N ILE A 110 -5.79 12.14 4.70
CA ILE A 110 -4.94 11.36 3.80
C ILE A 110 -5.27 9.87 3.88
N ILE A 111 -5.32 9.30 5.09
CA ILE A 111 -5.42 7.85 5.25
C ILE A 111 -6.86 7.35 5.37
N SER A 112 -7.77 8.15 5.95
CA SER A 112 -9.14 7.68 6.20
C SER A 112 -9.91 7.37 4.93
N PRO A 113 -9.81 8.12 3.82
CA PRO A 113 -10.45 7.74 2.55
C PRO A 113 -10.00 6.36 2.06
N VAL A 114 -8.70 6.01 2.25
CA VAL A 114 -8.16 4.71 1.88
C VAL A 114 -8.76 3.60 2.74
N LEU A 115 -8.74 3.77 4.07
CA LEU A 115 -9.27 2.78 5.02
C LEU A 115 -10.77 2.56 4.83
N LEU A 116 -11.55 3.64 4.62
CA LEU A 116 -12.98 3.57 4.34
C LEU A 116 -13.27 2.86 3.02
N THR A 117 -12.51 3.16 1.96
CA THR A 117 -12.66 2.48 0.67
C THR A 117 -12.37 0.98 0.80
N ILE A 118 -11.33 0.60 1.54
CA ILE A 118 -11.02 -0.80 1.84
C ILE A 118 -12.16 -1.44 2.65
N ALA A 119 -12.64 -0.79 3.71
CA ALA A 119 -13.71 -1.30 4.57
C ALA A 119 -15.02 -1.54 3.79
N GLN A 120 -15.35 -0.64 2.86
CA GLN A 120 -16.60 -0.67 2.08
C GLN A 120 -16.51 -1.55 0.82
N ALA A 121 -15.33 -1.95 0.39
CA ALA A 121 -15.17 -2.77 -0.80
C ALA A 121 -15.89 -4.13 -0.64
N LYS A 122 -16.74 -4.52 -1.60
CA LYS A 122 -17.45 -5.80 -1.55
C LYS A 122 -16.51 -6.98 -1.81
N GLY A 123 -15.56 -6.81 -2.74
CA GLY A 123 -14.55 -7.80 -3.11
C GLY A 123 -13.16 -7.50 -2.52
N GLY A 124 -12.15 -8.10 -3.13
CA GLY A 124 -10.75 -7.78 -2.90
C GLY A 124 -10.39 -6.39 -3.45
N VAL A 125 -9.30 -5.84 -2.96
CA VAL A 125 -8.81 -4.51 -3.31
C VAL A 125 -7.38 -4.62 -3.82
N LEU A 126 -7.10 -3.98 -4.95
CA LEU A 126 -5.74 -3.68 -5.39
C LEU A 126 -5.47 -2.20 -5.09
N PHE A 127 -4.44 -1.89 -4.30
CA PHE A 127 -4.04 -0.52 -4.04
C PHE A 127 -2.60 -0.28 -4.46
N HIS A 128 -2.34 0.88 -5.03
CA HIS A 128 -1.03 1.18 -5.60
C HIS A 128 -0.69 2.67 -5.55
N CYS A 129 0.60 2.96 -5.71
CA CYS A 129 1.11 4.27 -6.09
C CYS A 129 1.95 4.15 -7.37
N THR A 130 2.99 4.94 -7.55
CA THR A 130 3.87 4.84 -8.73
C THR A 130 4.76 3.61 -8.67
N ALA A 131 5.58 3.47 -7.62
CA ALA A 131 6.50 2.33 -7.42
C ALA A 131 5.97 1.23 -6.51
N GLY A 132 4.83 1.44 -5.84
CA GLY A 132 4.31 0.50 -4.86
C GLY A 132 5.16 0.36 -3.60
N LYS A 133 6.04 1.33 -3.31
CA LYS A 133 7.02 1.31 -2.21
C LYS A 133 6.52 2.10 -1.00
N ASP A 134 6.52 3.42 -1.10
CA ASP A 134 6.34 4.33 0.05
C ASP A 134 4.88 4.46 0.49
N ARG A 135 4.04 5.17 -0.26
CA ARG A 135 2.60 5.34 0.04
C ARG A 135 1.90 4.00 0.18
N THR A 136 2.11 3.12 -0.77
CA THR A 136 1.61 1.74 -0.75
C THR A 136 2.17 0.94 0.43
N GLY A 137 3.44 1.16 0.80
CA GLY A 137 4.08 0.54 1.95
C GLY A 137 3.44 0.96 3.27
N VAL A 138 3.14 2.25 3.41
CA VAL A 138 2.45 2.80 4.59
C VAL A 138 1.03 2.20 4.73
N VAL A 139 0.25 2.18 3.64
CA VAL A 139 -1.10 1.56 3.66
C VAL A 139 -1.01 0.07 4.01
N ALA A 140 -0.07 -0.66 3.40
CA ALA A 140 0.13 -2.08 3.70
C ALA A 140 0.48 -2.30 5.18
N ALA A 141 1.40 -1.51 5.73
CA ALA A 141 1.79 -1.59 7.14
C ALA A 141 0.60 -1.32 8.07
N VAL A 142 -0.19 -0.27 7.82
CA VAL A 142 -1.39 0.04 8.62
C VAL A 142 -2.40 -1.12 8.55
N MET A 143 -2.66 -1.66 7.36
CA MET A 143 -3.60 -2.78 7.21
C MET A 143 -3.11 -4.07 7.90
N LEU A 144 -1.81 -4.36 7.84
CA LEU A 144 -1.22 -5.49 8.54
C LEU A 144 -1.23 -5.29 10.06
N MET A 145 -0.98 -4.06 10.57
CA MET A 145 -1.14 -3.74 11.99
C MET A 145 -2.59 -3.90 12.45
N LEU A 146 -3.57 -3.44 11.66
CA LEU A 146 -5.00 -3.64 11.96
C LEU A 146 -5.39 -5.13 12.03
N ALA A 147 -4.74 -5.97 11.23
CA ALA A 147 -4.91 -7.43 11.28
C ALA A 147 -4.14 -8.10 12.43
N GLY A 148 -3.29 -7.37 13.16
CA GLY A 148 -2.47 -7.90 14.25
C GLY A 148 -1.24 -8.69 13.78
N VAL A 149 -0.75 -8.43 12.58
CA VAL A 149 0.46 -9.08 12.03
C VAL A 149 1.71 -8.60 12.78
N PRO A 150 2.64 -9.50 13.14
CA PRO A 150 3.90 -9.13 13.80
C PRO A 150 4.72 -8.12 12.99
N LYS A 151 5.39 -7.20 13.68
CA LYS A 151 6.20 -6.16 13.03
C LYS A 151 7.30 -6.72 12.13
N ALA A 152 7.91 -7.84 12.51
CA ALA A 152 8.92 -8.49 11.70
C ALA A 152 8.40 -8.87 10.30
N ASP A 153 7.16 -9.36 10.23
CA ASP A 153 6.51 -9.73 8.96
C ASP A 153 6.13 -8.48 8.14
N ILE A 154 5.73 -7.39 8.81
CA ILE A 154 5.47 -6.09 8.16
C ILE A 154 6.76 -5.54 7.54
N MET A 155 7.88 -5.60 8.28
CA MET A 155 9.20 -5.19 7.80
C MET A 155 9.67 -6.07 6.63
N ALA A 156 9.44 -7.38 6.70
CA ALA A 156 9.77 -8.32 5.63
C ALA A 156 8.95 -8.02 4.34
N ASP A 157 7.65 -7.76 4.48
CA ASP A 157 6.85 -7.33 3.32
C ASP A 157 7.40 -6.04 2.71
N TYR A 158 7.68 -5.02 3.50
CA TYR A 158 8.17 -3.75 2.99
C TYR A 158 9.51 -3.90 2.26
N THR A 159 10.48 -4.59 2.85
CA THR A 159 11.83 -4.75 2.31
C THR A 159 11.91 -5.66 1.09
N ALA A 160 10.94 -6.57 0.89
CA ALA A 160 10.82 -7.38 -0.33
C ALA A 160 10.75 -6.52 -1.61
N THR A 161 10.30 -5.29 -1.50
CA THR A 161 10.30 -4.27 -2.57
C THR A 161 11.68 -4.11 -3.20
N ASN A 162 12.77 -4.19 -2.43
CA ASN A 162 14.14 -4.04 -2.94
C ASN A 162 14.46 -5.08 -4.01
N ALA A 163 14.08 -6.35 -3.78
CA ALA A 163 14.31 -7.42 -4.76
C ALA A 163 13.45 -7.24 -6.01
N TYR A 164 12.19 -6.82 -5.84
CA TYR A 164 11.26 -6.70 -6.95
C TYR A 164 11.52 -5.50 -7.84
N LEU A 165 12.03 -4.40 -7.30
CA LEU A 165 12.33 -3.16 -8.05
C LEU A 165 13.81 -3.01 -8.40
N LEU A 166 14.66 -3.98 -8.11
CA LEU A 166 16.11 -3.87 -8.26
C LEU A 166 16.53 -3.39 -9.65
N GLU A 167 16.03 -4.04 -10.70
CA GLU A 167 16.39 -3.68 -12.07
C GLU A 167 15.83 -2.31 -12.51
N ASN A 168 14.63 -1.98 -12.03
CA ASN A 168 14.06 -0.66 -12.28
C ASN A 168 14.91 0.44 -11.66
N TYR A 169 15.33 0.28 -10.41
CA TYR A 169 16.18 1.26 -9.74
C TYR A 169 17.59 1.35 -10.33
N ARG A 170 18.16 0.23 -10.73
CA ARG A 170 19.42 0.22 -11.50
C ARG A 170 19.30 1.02 -12.79
N SER A 171 18.18 0.88 -13.50
CA SER A 171 17.90 1.65 -14.72
C SER A 171 17.75 3.14 -14.44
N ILE A 172 17.01 3.52 -13.40
CA ILE A 172 16.84 4.92 -12.98
C ILE A 172 18.22 5.54 -12.67
N MET A 173 19.04 4.86 -11.88
CA MET A 173 20.36 5.35 -11.49
C MET A 173 21.33 5.48 -12.68
N ARG A 174 21.25 4.57 -13.65
CA ARG A 174 22.04 4.67 -14.87
C ARG A 174 21.65 5.88 -15.74
N ASN A 175 20.34 6.13 -15.82
CA ASN A 175 19.80 7.22 -16.67
C ASN A 175 19.79 8.58 -15.98
N ASN A 176 19.83 8.60 -14.64
CA ASN A 176 19.88 9.81 -13.83
C ASN A 176 20.78 9.57 -12.60
N PRO A 177 22.09 9.74 -12.73
CA PRO A 177 23.05 9.52 -11.62
C PRO A 177 22.81 10.43 -10.42
N GLU A 178 22.21 11.61 -10.61
CA GLU A 178 21.89 12.57 -9.54
C GLU A 178 20.59 12.21 -8.79
N PHE A 179 19.87 11.16 -9.21
CA PHE A 179 18.65 10.75 -8.52
C PHE A 179 18.98 10.32 -7.09
N PRO A 180 18.29 10.82 -6.06
CA PRO A 180 18.64 10.54 -4.68
C PRO A 180 18.58 9.05 -4.37
N PHE A 181 19.74 8.45 -4.08
CA PHE A 181 19.85 7.00 -3.89
C PHE A 181 18.97 6.45 -2.77
N PHE A 182 18.74 7.21 -1.70
CA PHE A 182 17.87 6.81 -0.60
C PHE A 182 16.40 6.59 -1.06
N LEU A 183 15.95 7.26 -2.12
CA LEU A 183 14.62 7.07 -2.71
C LEU A 183 14.51 5.77 -3.52
N THR A 184 15.63 5.13 -3.88
CA THR A 184 15.63 3.85 -4.59
C THR A 184 15.61 2.63 -3.65
N LYS A 185 15.64 2.85 -2.34
CA LYS A 185 15.66 1.77 -1.34
C LYS A 185 14.37 1.68 -0.57
N ALA A 186 13.90 0.46 -0.31
CA ALA A 186 13.00 0.14 0.78
C ALA A 186 13.87 -0.24 2.00
N ASP A 187 14.55 0.75 2.59
CA ASP A 187 15.46 0.52 3.71
C ASP A 187 14.66 0.11 4.94
N ILE A 188 15.15 -0.92 5.63
CA ILE A 188 14.48 -1.45 6.82
C ILE A 188 14.33 -0.38 7.91
N SER A 189 15.28 0.55 8.01
CA SER A 189 15.24 1.64 8.98
C SER A 189 14.05 2.59 8.79
N TYR A 190 13.52 2.72 7.57
CA TYR A 190 12.35 3.56 7.29
C TYR A 190 11.09 2.96 7.89
N ILE A 191 10.85 1.69 7.61
CA ILE A 191 9.65 1.01 8.12
C ILE A 191 9.74 0.73 9.62
N GLU A 192 10.92 0.34 10.13
CA GLU A 192 11.16 0.15 11.55
C GLU A 192 10.95 1.45 12.34
N GLY A 193 11.59 2.55 11.88
CA GLY A 193 11.41 3.86 12.46
C GLY A 193 9.97 4.34 12.46
N PHE A 194 9.24 4.09 11.34
CA PHE A 194 7.81 4.37 11.24
C PHE A 194 7.01 3.57 12.27
N LEU A 195 7.20 2.25 12.37
CA LEU A 195 6.50 1.40 13.32
C LEU A 195 6.77 1.82 14.76
N CYS A 196 8.03 2.15 15.10
CA CYS A 196 8.39 2.65 16.41
C CYS A 196 7.73 4.01 16.74
N ALA A 197 7.69 4.93 15.78
CA ALA A 197 7.07 6.23 15.96
C ALA A 197 5.54 6.11 16.07
N PHE A 198 4.94 5.19 15.31
CA PHE A 198 3.51 4.90 15.35
C PHE A 198 3.09 4.35 16.72
N ASP A 199 3.82 3.37 17.27
CA ASP A 199 3.53 2.82 18.61
C ASP A 199 3.67 3.85 19.74
N LYS A 200 4.63 4.77 19.62
CA LYS A 200 4.77 5.87 20.59
C LYS A 200 3.57 6.81 20.55
N LYS A 201 2.94 6.97 19.38
CA LYS A 201 1.77 7.84 19.20
C LYS A 201 0.47 7.16 19.61
N TYR A 202 0.33 5.86 19.31
CA TYR A 202 -0.90 5.12 19.53
C TYR A 202 -0.66 3.90 20.42
N PRO A 203 -1.31 3.82 21.60
CA PRO A 203 -1.19 2.66 22.50
C PRO A 203 -1.81 1.39 21.92
N ASP A 204 -2.80 1.55 21.04
CA ASP A 204 -3.51 0.48 20.37
C ASP A 204 -4.16 0.94 19.04
N MET A 205 -4.59 -0.02 18.23
CA MET A 205 -5.21 0.27 16.93
C MET A 205 -6.62 0.88 17.05
N GLN A 206 -7.29 0.73 18.19
CA GLN A 206 -8.60 1.33 18.42
C GLN A 206 -8.48 2.85 18.60
N SER A 207 -7.49 3.28 19.38
CA SER A 207 -7.12 4.68 19.54
C SER A 207 -6.74 5.32 18.21
N TYR A 208 -5.98 4.60 17.38
CA TYR A 208 -5.63 5.04 16.04
C TYR A 208 -6.87 5.24 15.15
N ILE A 209 -7.75 4.24 15.07
CA ILE A 209 -8.98 4.30 14.25
C ILE A 209 -9.85 5.49 14.66
N LYS A 210 -9.99 5.73 15.98
CA LYS A 210 -10.73 6.88 16.52
C LYS A 210 -10.08 8.20 16.11
N ASP A 211 -8.75 8.31 16.21
CA ASP A 211 -8.00 9.53 15.84
C ASP A 211 -8.11 9.83 14.33
N MET A 212 -8.23 8.77 13.51
CA MET A 212 -8.49 8.88 12.06
C MET A 212 -9.96 9.21 11.74
N GLY A 213 -10.82 9.42 12.72
CA GLY A 213 -12.22 9.78 12.52
C GLY A 213 -13.11 8.63 12.03
N LEU A 214 -12.64 7.37 12.12
CA LEU A 214 -13.43 6.20 11.77
C LEU A 214 -14.19 5.68 13.00
N SER A 215 -15.40 5.16 12.75
CA SER A 215 -16.12 4.40 13.76
C SER A 215 -15.45 3.04 14.01
N GLU A 216 -15.70 2.44 15.19
CA GLU A 216 -15.22 1.08 15.48
C GLU A 216 -15.70 0.05 14.45
N LYS A 217 -16.93 0.22 13.91
CA LYS A 217 -17.48 -0.65 12.88
C LYS A 217 -16.66 -0.57 11.60
N GLU A 218 -16.26 0.62 11.17
CA GLU A 218 -15.42 0.83 9.99
C GLU A 218 -14.00 0.29 10.21
N GLY A 219 -13.42 0.52 11.39
CA GLY A 219 -12.13 -0.06 11.76
C GLY A 219 -12.15 -1.60 11.71
N ARG A 220 -13.17 -2.22 12.32
CA ARG A 220 -13.36 -3.68 12.25
C ARG A 220 -13.58 -4.17 10.82
N ALA A 221 -14.34 -3.44 10.01
CA ALA A 221 -14.56 -3.80 8.61
C ALA A 221 -13.27 -3.73 7.78
N ALA A 222 -12.41 -2.74 8.03
CA ALA A 222 -11.10 -2.65 7.40
C ALA A 222 -10.20 -3.83 7.81
N ALA A 223 -10.04 -4.11 9.11
CA ALA A 223 -9.29 -5.25 9.62
C ALA A 223 -9.82 -6.58 9.07
N GLY A 224 -11.15 -6.75 9.02
CA GLY A 224 -11.85 -7.92 8.51
C GLY A 224 -11.62 -8.22 7.02
N LYS A 225 -11.00 -7.31 6.27
CA LYS A 225 -10.52 -7.65 4.91
C LYS A 225 -9.42 -8.70 4.94
N LEU A 226 -8.56 -8.66 5.93
CA LEU A 226 -7.45 -9.60 6.07
C LEU A 226 -7.71 -10.71 7.09
N THR A 227 -8.74 -10.59 7.93
CA THR A 227 -9.02 -11.56 9.00
C THR A 227 -10.41 -12.18 8.87
N ASP A 228 -10.59 -13.36 9.39
CA ASP A 228 -11.91 -14.00 9.53
C ASP A 228 -12.56 -13.51 10.83
N LYS A 229 -13.32 -12.43 10.76
CA LYS A 229 -14.19 -11.96 11.84
C LYS A 229 -15.47 -11.39 11.28
#